data_ec6d2a35145ea71d529475f667d58400
#
_entry.id   ec6d2a35145ea71d529475f667d58400
#
_cell.length_a   1.000
_cell.length_b   1.000
_cell.length_c   1.000
_cell.angle_alpha   90.00
_cell.angle_beta   90.00
_cell.angle_gamma   90.00
#
_symmetry.space_group_name_H-M   'P 1'
#
loop_
_entity.id
_entity.type
_entity.pdbx_description
1 polymer ?
#
loop_
_entity_poly.entity_id
_entity_poly.type
_entity_poly.pdbx_seq_one_letter_code
_entity_poly.pdbx_strand_id
1 'polypeptide(L)'
;MVKLEKVKKQYKDFELDCSMEIKEGWITGLVGQNVAGKSTAFKAMLGLIRSDSGKIEILGKTPELLGKEEREQIGVVMAGSGFNGYLSINDLIPIFDAMYQKFDKAWFLKECEKFKLPLKKKIKEFSTGMNRKLQILAALSHDAKLLILDEPTAGLDVVAREQILNMLREYMETPGRSILISSHISSDLEGFCDDLYMIDNGKIVLHEETDRLLEEYGVLKVSKEQYQGLDHTYILKKHKDTFGYRCLTDQKQFYQENYPGIVIEKGNIDELITIMIQGEKI
;
A
#
# COMPACT_ATOMS: atom_id res chain seq x y z
N MET A 1 -13.21 -6.32 -5.65
CA MET A 1 -12.05 -7.21 -5.91
C MET A 1 -11.62 -7.95 -4.63
N VAL A 2 -11.38 -7.25 -3.53
CA VAL A 2 -11.12 -7.85 -2.19
C VAL A 2 -11.98 -7.15 -1.15
N LYS A 3 -12.49 -7.89 -0.16
CA LYS A 3 -13.27 -7.33 0.94
C LYS A 3 -12.91 -8.00 2.26
N LEU A 4 -12.62 -7.18 3.26
CA LEU A 4 -12.43 -7.58 4.65
C LEU A 4 -13.53 -6.95 5.49
N GLU A 5 -14.28 -7.75 6.23
CA GLU A 5 -15.35 -7.29 7.12
C GLU A 5 -15.04 -7.72 8.55
N LYS A 6 -14.68 -6.76 9.39
CA LYS A 6 -14.37 -6.96 10.82
C LYS A 6 -13.41 -8.12 11.07
N VAL A 7 -12.36 -8.19 10.24
CA VAL A 7 -11.36 -9.24 10.31
C VAL A 7 -10.48 -9.04 11.52
N LYS A 8 -10.44 -10.05 12.40
CA LYS A 8 -9.62 -10.04 13.61
C LYS A 8 -8.58 -11.15 13.58
N LYS A 9 -7.40 -10.82 14.06
CA LYS A 9 -6.32 -11.77 14.33
C LYS A 9 -5.57 -11.37 15.58
N GLN A 10 -5.67 -12.18 16.62
CA GLN A 10 -5.00 -11.96 17.88
C GLN A 10 -3.63 -12.61 17.89
N TYR A 11 -2.65 -11.86 18.33
CA TYR A 11 -1.31 -12.33 18.72
C TYR A 11 -1.07 -11.96 20.19
N LYS A 12 0.04 -12.37 20.76
CA LYS A 12 0.35 -12.09 22.17
C LYS A 12 0.33 -10.58 22.49
N ASP A 13 0.97 -9.78 21.65
CA ASP A 13 1.20 -8.35 21.89
C ASP A 13 0.62 -7.46 20.76
N PHE A 14 -0.22 -8.03 19.88
CA PHE A 14 -0.78 -7.33 18.72
C PHE A 14 -2.12 -7.94 18.31
N GLU A 15 -3.09 -7.09 17.99
CA GLU A 15 -4.37 -7.48 17.41
C GLU A 15 -4.57 -6.76 16.08
N LEU A 16 -4.85 -7.52 15.01
CA LEU A 16 -5.45 -6.97 13.80
C LEU A 16 -6.96 -6.90 14.01
N ASP A 17 -7.56 -5.75 13.77
CA ASP A 17 -9.02 -5.54 13.73
C ASP A 17 -9.33 -4.55 12.60
N CYS A 18 -9.54 -5.07 11.40
CA CYS A 18 -9.66 -4.22 10.23
C CYS A 18 -10.84 -4.59 9.32
N SER A 19 -11.39 -3.56 8.70
CA SER A 19 -12.31 -3.65 7.57
C SER A 19 -11.77 -2.80 6.44
N MET A 20 -11.69 -3.35 5.23
CA MET A 20 -11.27 -2.63 4.04
C MET A 20 -11.82 -3.29 2.78
N GLU A 21 -11.92 -2.52 1.72
CA GLU A 21 -12.39 -2.97 0.41
C GLU A 21 -11.45 -2.45 -0.68
N ILE A 22 -11.05 -3.33 -1.58
CA ILE A 22 -10.32 -3.00 -2.78
C ILE A 22 -11.30 -3.13 -3.94
N LYS A 23 -11.62 -1.99 -4.56
CA LYS A 23 -12.54 -1.91 -5.68
C LYS A 23 -11.88 -2.44 -6.96
N GLU A 24 -12.69 -2.97 -7.88
CA GLU A 24 -12.20 -3.34 -9.20
C GLU A 24 -11.82 -2.07 -10.00
N GLY A 25 -10.71 -2.12 -10.71
CA GLY A 25 -10.21 -0.98 -11.48
C GLY A 25 -9.45 0.07 -10.66
N TRP A 26 -9.24 -0.15 -9.35
CA TRP A 26 -8.62 0.83 -8.46
C TRP A 26 -7.23 0.39 -8.01
N ILE A 27 -6.40 1.39 -7.74
CA ILE A 27 -5.14 1.25 -7.01
C ILE A 27 -5.38 1.72 -5.58
N THR A 28 -5.43 0.79 -4.65
CA THR A 28 -5.63 1.06 -3.22
C THR A 28 -4.30 1.02 -2.49
N GLY A 29 -3.96 2.09 -1.79
CA GLY A 29 -2.79 2.18 -0.94
C GLY A 29 -3.09 1.79 0.51
N LEU A 30 -2.20 1.03 1.15
CA LEU A 30 -2.24 0.77 2.59
C LEU A 30 -1.02 1.38 3.26
N VAL A 31 -1.22 2.48 3.97
CA VAL A 31 -0.17 3.24 4.66
C VAL A 31 -0.20 2.98 6.16
N GLY A 32 0.93 3.09 6.80
CA GLY A 32 1.07 2.94 8.25
C GLY A 32 2.52 2.70 8.64
N GLN A 33 2.83 2.91 9.90
CA GLN A 33 4.18 2.69 10.42
C GLN A 33 4.60 1.22 10.27
N ASN A 34 5.90 0.95 10.44
CA ASN A 34 6.38 -0.42 10.58
C ASN A 34 5.68 -1.07 11.78
N VAL A 35 5.33 -2.34 11.64
CA VAL A 35 4.55 -3.13 12.61
C VAL A 35 3.08 -2.72 12.82
N ALA A 36 2.56 -1.75 12.07
CA ALA A 36 1.16 -1.31 12.18
C ALA A 36 0.12 -2.39 11.78
N GLY A 37 0.55 -3.48 11.13
CA GLY A 37 -0.33 -4.58 10.74
C GLY A 37 -0.52 -4.79 9.24
N LYS A 38 0.11 -3.99 8.37
CA LYS A 38 0.02 -4.08 6.89
C LYS A 38 0.25 -5.52 6.38
N SER A 39 1.42 -6.07 6.66
CA SER A 39 1.76 -7.44 6.22
C SER A 39 0.88 -8.52 6.85
N THR A 40 0.33 -8.28 8.06
CA THR A 40 -0.62 -9.20 8.69
C THR A 40 -1.96 -9.20 7.94
N ALA A 41 -2.46 -8.02 7.56
CA ALA A 41 -3.66 -7.89 6.73
C ALA A 41 -3.48 -8.60 5.38
N PHE A 42 -2.34 -8.40 4.70
CA PHE A 42 -2.03 -9.07 3.43
C PHE A 42 -1.95 -10.59 3.58
N LYS A 43 -1.29 -11.09 4.63
CA LYS A 43 -1.23 -12.54 4.89
C LYS A 43 -2.61 -13.13 5.17
N ALA A 44 -3.49 -12.40 5.86
CA ALA A 44 -4.87 -12.84 6.09
C ALA A 44 -5.66 -12.89 4.78
N MET A 45 -5.57 -11.86 3.93
CA MET A 45 -6.21 -11.83 2.61
C MET A 45 -5.79 -13.01 1.74
N LEU A 46 -4.51 -13.36 1.75
CA LEU A 46 -3.96 -14.45 0.96
C LEU A 46 -4.20 -15.84 1.56
N GLY A 47 -4.84 -15.94 2.74
CA GLY A 47 -5.03 -17.19 3.46
C GLY A 47 -3.73 -17.81 3.99
N LEU A 48 -2.67 -17.03 4.10
CA LEU A 48 -1.38 -17.46 4.67
C LEU A 48 -1.43 -17.54 6.21
N ILE A 49 -2.36 -16.83 6.81
CA ILE A 49 -2.74 -16.93 8.23
C ILE A 49 -4.26 -17.00 8.33
N ARG A 50 -4.76 -17.75 9.31
CA ARG A 50 -6.20 -17.83 9.58
C ARG A 50 -6.61 -16.68 10.49
N SER A 51 -7.66 -15.94 10.10
CA SER A 51 -8.33 -14.96 10.98
C SER A 51 -9.07 -15.68 12.11
N ASP A 52 -9.21 -15.02 13.26
CA ASP A 52 -9.92 -15.54 14.40
C ASP A 52 -11.43 -15.24 14.30
N SER A 53 -11.78 -14.14 13.60
CA SER A 53 -13.16 -13.78 13.27
C SER A 53 -13.21 -12.84 12.06
N GLY A 54 -14.42 -12.47 11.64
CA GLY A 54 -14.68 -11.65 10.47
C GLY A 54 -14.78 -12.47 9.20
N LYS A 55 -14.94 -11.77 8.08
CA LYS A 55 -15.08 -12.38 6.75
C LYS A 55 -14.04 -11.78 5.81
N ILE A 56 -13.40 -12.65 5.04
CA ILE A 56 -12.49 -12.25 3.95
C ILE A 56 -13.05 -12.82 2.66
N GLU A 57 -13.11 -11.96 1.65
CA GLU A 57 -13.49 -12.33 0.30
C GLU A 57 -12.45 -11.77 -0.68
N ILE A 58 -11.94 -12.61 -1.57
CA ILE A 58 -10.98 -12.27 -2.62
C ILE A 58 -11.43 -12.92 -3.92
N LEU A 59 -11.60 -12.15 -4.98
CA LEU A 59 -12.15 -12.60 -6.26
C LEU A 59 -13.48 -13.35 -6.10
N GLY A 60 -14.36 -12.92 -5.17
CA GLY A 60 -15.66 -13.51 -4.90
C GLY A 60 -15.66 -14.81 -4.08
N LYS A 61 -14.49 -15.22 -3.54
CA LYS A 61 -14.34 -16.44 -2.72
C LYS A 61 -13.63 -16.16 -1.41
N THR A 62 -13.82 -17.03 -0.42
CA THR A 62 -12.97 -16.98 0.78
C THR A 62 -11.57 -17.54 0.46
N PRO A 63 -10.52 -17.10 1.16
CA PRO A 63 -9.14 -17.51 0.86
C PRO A 63 -8.93 -19.04 0.86
N GLU A 64 -9.65 -19.77 1.70
CA GLU A 64 -9.57 -21.23 1.80
C GLU A 64 -10.17 -21.94 0.59
N LEU A 65 -11.09 -21.29 -0.13
CA LEU A 65 -11.76 -21.83 -1.31
C LEU A 65 -11.11 -21.41 -2.63
N LEU A 66 -10.01 -20.65 -2.59
CA LEU A 66 -9.25 -20.29 -3.78
C LEU A 66 -8.58 -21.53 -4.38
N GLY A 67 -9.04 -21.94 -5.54
CA GLY A 67 -8.42 -22.97 -6.36
C GLY A 67 -7.20 -22.48 -7.14
N LYS A 68 -6.65 -23.32 -8.02
CA LYS A 68 -5.52 -22.98 -8.87
C LYS A 68 -5.84 -21.76 -9.76
N GLU A 69 -6.99 -21.79 -10.43
CA GLU A 69 -7.41 -20.75 -11.38
C GLU A 69 -7.53 -19.35 -10.74
N GLU A 70 -8.06 -19.25 -9.53
CA GLU A 70 -8.16 -17.98 -8.81
C GLU A 70 -6.77 -17.51 -8.33
N ARG A 71 -5.93 -18.42 -7.83
CA ARG A 71 -4.58 -18.09 -7.40
C ARG A 71 -3.69 -17.60 -8.55
N GLU A 72 -3.87 -18.13 -9.76
CA GLU A 72 -3.21 -17.66 -10.98
C GLU A 72 -3.63 -16.23 -11.37
N GLN A 73 -4.79 -15.75 -10.88
CA GLN A 73 -5.26 -14.38 -11.11
C GLN A 73 -4.71 -13.37 -10.08
N ILE A 74 -3.85 -13.81 -9.14
CA ILE A 74 -3.29 -12.96 -8.09
C ILE A 74 -1.77 -12.92 -8.22
N GLY A 75 -1.23 -11.76 -8.51
CA GLY A 75 0.20 -11.50 -8.44
C GLY A 75 0.59 -10.99 -7.05
N VAL A 76 1.61 -11.57 -6.43
CA VAL A 76 1.95 -11.27 -5.04
C VAL A 76 3.43 -10.94 -4.89
N VAL A 77 3.70 -9.82 -4.20
CA VAL A 77 5.04 -9.48 -3.70
C VAL A 77 4.91 -9.21 -2.21
N MET A 78 5.56 -10.04 -1.38
CA MET A 78 5.52 -9.88 0.09
C MET A 78 6.87 -9.44 0.63
N ALA A 79 6.85 -8.56 1.63
CA ALA A 79 8.05 -8.18 2.36
C ALA A 79 8.67 -9.43 3.03
N GLY A 80 9.99 -9.57 2.90
CA GLY A 80 10.73 -10.70 3.47
C GLY A 80 10.54 -12.04 2.77
N SER A 81 9.73 -12.12 1.72
CA SER A 81 9.62 -13.30 0.85
C SER A 81 10.57 -13.19 -0.34
N GLY A 82 10.78 -14.29 -1.04
CA GLY A 82 11.61 -14.31 -2.24
C GLY A 82 11.73 -15.71 -2.82
N PHE A 83 12.42 -15.78 -3.93
CA PHE A 83 12.73 -17.05 -4.58
C PHE A 83 13.89 -17.75 -3.86
N ASN A 84 13.98 -19.08 -4.04
CA ASN A 84 15.11 -19.84 -3.52
C ASN A 84 16.43 -19.29 -4.08
N GLY A 85 17.30 -18.86 -3.19
CA GLY A 85 18.58 -18.22 -3.51
C GLY A 85 19.55 -19.07 -4.34
N TYR A 86 19.38 -20.39 -4.38
CA TYR A 86 20.19 -21.29 -5.19
C TYR A 86 19.72 -21.45 -6.63
N LEU A 87 18.56 -20.90 -6.98
CA LEU A 87 18.08 -20.84 -8.35
C LEU A 87 18.64 -19.59 -9.06
N SER A 88 18.67 -19.65 -10.40
CA SER A 88 18.86 -18.51 -11.30
C SER A 88 17.51 -18.15 -11.95
N ILE A 89 17.45 -17.01 -12.65
CA ILE A 89 16.25 -16.65 -13.43
C ILE A 89 15.94 -17.74 -14.48
N ASN A 90 16.97 -18.29 -15.13
CA ASN A 90 16.77 -19.39 -16.07
C ASN A 90 16.17 -20.65 -15.44
N ASP A 91 16.47 -20.91 -14.15
CA ASP A 91 15.87 -22.03 -13.42
C ASP A 91 14.41 -21.73 -13.01
N LEU A 92 14.02 -20.44 -12.84
CA LEU A 92 12.65 -20.04 -12.51
C LEU A 92 11.70 -20.09 -13.71
N ILE A 93 12.19 -19.83 -14.93
CA ILE A 93 11.35 -19.80 -16.13
C ILE A 93 10.51 -21.08 -16.31
N PRO A 94 11.08 -22.29 -16.30
CA PRO A 94 10.28 -23.52 -16.42
C PRO A 94 9.33 -23.73 -15.24
N ILE A 95 9.65 -23.20 -14.06
CA ILE A 95 8.75 -23.26 -12.91
C ILE A 95 7.53 -22.35 -13.15
N PHE A 96 7.74 -21.11 -13.61
CA PHE A 96 6.64 -20.20 -13.93
C PHE A 96 5.76 -20.72 -15.07
N ASP A 97 6.38 -21.28 -16.10
CA ASP A 97 5.67 -21.89 -17.24
C ASP A 97 4.77 -23.08 -16.80
N ALA A 98 5.22 -23.87 -15.83
CA ALA A 98 4.44 -24.96 -15.26
C ALA A 98 3.35 -24.49 -14.25
N MET A 99 3.61 -23.37 -13.56
CA MET A 99 2.70 -22.86 -12.53
C MET A 99 1.56 -22.01 -13.11
N TYR A 100 1.85 -21.17 -14.09
CA TYR A 100 0.95 -20.17 -14.64
C TYR A 100 0.59 -20.45 -16.09
N GLN A 101 -0.69 -20.68 -16.37
CA GLN A 101 -1.15 -20.96 -17.74
C GLN A 101 -0.93 -19.80 -18.71
N LYS A 102 -0.93 -18.58 -18.19
CA LYS A 102 -0.75 -17.35 -18.96
C LYS A 102 0.62 -16.70 -18.74
N PHE A 103 1.64 -17.48 -18.43
CA PHE A 103 3.00 -16.95 -18.28
C PHE A 103 3.52 -16.40 -19.61
N ASP A 104 3.77 -15.09 -19.67
CA ASP A 104 4.40 -14.44 -20.83
C ASP A 104 5.92 -14.44 -20.67
N LYS A 105 6.53 -15.55 -21.10
CA LYS A 105 7.98 -15.74 -21.09
C LYS A 105 8.72 -14.69 -21.91
N ALA A 106 8.16 -14.27 -23.05
CA ALA A 106 8.82 -13.32 -23.93
C ALA A 106 8.89 -11.94 -23.29
N TRP A 107 7.77 -11.48 -22.74
CA TRP A 107 7.70 -10.24 -21.98
C TRP A 107 8.61 -10.29 -20.74
N PHE A 108 8.56 -11.38 -19.97
CA PHE A 108 9.37 -11.53 -18.76
C PHE A 108 10.87 -11.42 -19.05
N LEU A 109 11.37 -12.09 -20.09
CA LEU A 109 12.78 -12.02 -20.49
C LEU A 109 13.18 -10.63 -20.97
N LYS A 110 12.32 -9.97 -21.77
CA LYS A 110 12.52 -8.59 -22.22
C LYS A 110 12.66 -7.62 -21.07
N GLU A 111 11.79 -7.73 -20.07
CA GLU A 111 11.84 -6.86 -18.89
C GLU A 111 13.05 -7.20 -17.99
N CYS A 112 13.43 -8.48 -17.86
CA CYS A 112 14.67 -8.86 -17.19
C CYS A 112 15.90 -8.19 -17.84
N GLU A 113 15.96 -8.12 -19.16
CA GLU A 113 17.03 -7.44 -19.89
C GLU A 113 17.01 -5.93 -19.66
N LYS A 114 15.84 -5.28 -19.78
CA LYS A 114 15.62 -3.85 -19.52
C LYS A 114 16.10 -3.46 -18.11
N PHE A 115 15.83 -4.27 -17.09
CA PHE A 115 16.29 -4.07 -15.72
C PHE A 115 17.71 -4.59 -15.46
N LYS A 116 18.41 -5.10 -16.48
CA LYS A 116 19.77 -5.64 -16.38
C LYS A 116 19.90 -6.76 -15.35
N LEU A 117 18.88 -7.62 -15.23
CA LEU A 117 18.91 -8.76 -14.35
C LEU A 117 19.71 -9.93 -14.99
N PRO A 118 20.73 -10.47 -14.31
CA PRO A 118 21.56 -11.52 -14.87
C PRO A 118 20.85 -12.88 -14.85
N LEU A 119 20.49 -13.42 -16.00
CA LEU A 119 19.67 -14.63 -16.13
C LEU A 119 20.32 -15.89 -15.56
N LYS A 120 21.66 -15.98 -15.55
CA LYS A 120 22.42 -17.17 -15.13
C LYS A 120 22.98 -17.09 -13.71
N LYS A 121 23.00 -15.89 -13.11
CA LYS A 121 23.53 -15.68 -11.75
C LYS A 121 22.55 -16.20 -10.71
N LYS A 122 23.04 -16.75 -9.61
CA LYS A 122 22.19 -17.25 -8.54
C LYS A 122 21.53 -16.10 -7.79
N ILE A 123 20.28 -16.27 -7.40
CA ILE A 123 19.46 -15.22 -6.75
C ILE A 123 20.05 -14.77 -5.42
N LYS A 124 20.72 -15.65 -4.66
CA LYS A 124 21.45 -15.28 -3.44
C LYS A 124 22.55 -14.24 -3.64
N GLU A 125 22.99 -14.03 -4.87
CA GLU A 125 24.02 -13.07 -5.26
C GLU A 125 23.41 -11.75 -5.78
N PHE A 126 22.06 -11.64 -5.79
CA PHE A 126 21.36 -10.44 -6.19
C PHE A 126 21.39 -9.41 -5.06
N SER A 127 21.46 -8.13 -5.43
CA SER A 127 21.17 -7.06 -4.48
C SER A 127 19.68 -7.08 -4.07
N THR A 128 19.35 -6.41 -2.97
CA THR A 128 17.95 -6.26 -2.53
C THR A 128 17.08 -5.69 -3.65
N GLY A 129 17.58 -4.66 -4.37
CA GLY A 129 16.87 -4.06 -5.50
C GLY A 129 16.68 -5.03 -6.68
N MET A 130 17.69 -5.84 -7.03
CA MET A 130 17.54 -6.86 -8.07
C MET A 130 16.51 -7.92 -7.69
N ASN A 131 16.50 -8.38 -6.44
CA ASN A 131 15.52 -9.32 -5.94
C ASN A 131 14.10 -8.74 -6.01
N ARG A 132 13.93 -7.48 -5.63
CA ARG A 132 12.64 -6.80 -5.67
C ARG A 132 12.12 -6.67 -7.09
N LYS A 133 12.97 -6.23 -8.03
CA LYS A 133 12.63 -6.17 -9.46
C LYS A 133 12.18 -7.53 -9.99
N LEU A 134 12.93 -8.59 -9.69
CA LEU A 134 12.58 -9.95 -10.10
C LEU A 134 11.21 -10.40 -9.57
N GLN A 135 10.90 -10.12 -8.29
CA GLN A 135 9.61 -10.46 -7.69
C GLN A 135 8.45 -9.75 -8.40
N ILE A 136 8.62 -8.46 -8.70
CA ILE A 136 7.58 -7.68 -9.39
C ILE A 136 7.38 -8.16 -10.82
N LEU A 137 8.47 -8.43 -11.56
CA LEU A 137 8.37 -8.97 -12.89
C LEU A 137 7.67 -10.33 -12.91
N ALA A 138 7.94 -11.19 -11.94
CA ALA A 138 7.24 -12.47 -11.80
C ALA A 138 5.74 -12.28 -11.52
N ALA A 139 5.38 -11.33 -10.64
CA ALA A 139 3.98 -11.04 -10.33
C ALA A 139 3.19 -10.47 -11.53
N LEU A 140 3.86 -9.74 -12.42
CA LEU A 140 3.27 -9.15 -13.62
C LEU A 140 3.21 -10.10 -14.83
N SER A 141 4.01 -11.18 -14.84
CA SER A 141 4.26 -11.99 -16.02
C SER A 141 3.16 -12.99 -16.38
N HIS A 142 2.09 -13.12 -15.61
CA HIS A 142 1.07 -14.16 -15.78
C HIS A 142 -0.38 -13.65 -15.86
N ASP A 143 -0.57 -12.41 -16.33
CA ASP A 143 -1.88 -11.79 -16.54
C ASP A 143 -2.77 -11.82 -15.30
N ALA A 144 -2.19 -11.53 -14.14
CA ALA A 144 -2.94 -11.42 -12.89
C ALA A 144 -4.01 -10.29 -13.00
N LYS A 145 -5.17 -10.47 -12.37
CA LYS A 145 -6.21 -9.44 -12.23
C LYS A 145 -6.03 -8.58 -11.00
N LEU A 146 -5.41 -9.15 -9.97
CA LEU A 146 -5.16 -8.48 -8.70
C LEU A 146 -3.68 -8.57 -8.35
N LEU A 147 -3.05 -7.44 -8.09
CA LEU A 147 -1.73 -7.39 -7.50
C LEU A 147 -1.82 -7.03 -6.02
N ILE A 148 -1.13 -7.79 -5.17
CA ILE A 148 -0.95 -7.50 -3.74
C ILE A 148 0.54 -7.31 -3.49
N LEU A 149 0.94 -6.06 -3.24
CA LEU A 149 2.34 -5.64 -3.25
C LEU A 149 2.71 -5.04 -1.88
N ASP A 150 3.46 -5.80 -1.08
CA ASP A 150 3.94 -5.35 0.23
C ASP A 150 5.31 -4.70 0.09
N GLU A 151 5.36 -3.37 0.20
CA GLU A 151 6.56 -2.53 0.09
C GLU A 151 7.35 -2.76 -1.23
N PRO A 152 6.71 -2.72 -2.42
CA PRO A 152 7.36 -3.12 -3.66
C PRO A 152 8.53 -2.21 -4.08
N THR A 153 8.56 -0.95 -3.63
CA THR A 153 9.59 0.03 -3.97
C THR A 153 10.69 0.15 -2.92
N ALA A 154 10.57 -0.57 -1.80
CA ALA A 154 11.55 -0.51 -0.72
C ALA A 154 12.94 -0.98 -1.16
N GLY A 155 13.97 -0.17 -0.86
CA GLY A 155 15.36 -0.49 -1.21
C GLY A 155 15.72 -0.28 -2.69
N LEU A 156 14.84 0.34 -3.47
CA LEU A 156 15.13 0.80 -4.83
C LEU A 156 15.67 2.23 -4.83
N ASP A 157 16.57 2.52 -5.78
CA ASP A 157 16.91 3.90 -6.10
C ASP A 157 15.74 4.61 -6.80
N VAL A 158 15.81 5.95 -6.89
CA VAL A 158 14.72 6.78 -7.43
C VAL A 158 14.33 6.38 -8.86
N VAL A 159 15.32 6.06 -9.71
CA VAL A 159 15.07 5.71 -11.11
C VAL A 159 14.38 4.35 -11.20
N ALA A 160 14.86 3.36 -10.45
CA ALA A 160 14.26 2.02 -10.43
C ALA A 160 12.85 2.05 -9.84
N ARG A 161 12.62 2.87 -8.82
CA ARG A 161 11.29 3.08 -8.22
C ARG A 161 10.31 3.62 -9.26
N GLU A 162 10.66 4.70 -9.97
CA GLU A 162 9.80 5.30 -10.99
C GLU A 162 9.52 4.32 -12.14
N GLN A 163 10.52 3.54 -12.55
CA GLN A 163 10.31 2.49 -13.56
C GLN A 163 9.28 1.44 -13.12
N ILE A 164 9.33 1.02 -11.85
CA ILE A 164 8.34 0.07 -11.31
C ILE A 164 6.95 0.70 -11.25
N LEU A 165 6.82 1.94 -10.75
CA LEU A 165 5.52 2.61 -10.70
C LEU A 165 4.92 2.78 -12.10
N ASN A 166 5.74 3.11 -13.11
CA ASN A 166 5.29 3.20 -14.49
C ASN A 166 4.80 1.85 -15.03
N MET A 167 5.50 0.74 -14.76
CA MET A 167 5.02 -0.60 -15.13
C MET A 167 3.69 -0.94 -14.46
N LEU A 168 3.49 -0.53 -13.21
CA LEU A 168 2.22 -0.75 -12.51
C LEU A 168 1.11 0.14 -13.08
N ARG A 169 1.41 1.37 -13.56
CA ARG A 169 0.43 2.21 -14.31
C ARG A 169 0.05 1.53 -15.63
N GLU A 170 1.04 1.07 -16.42
CA GLU A 170 0.80 0.31 -17.66
C GLU A 170 -0.04 -0.95 -17.40
N TYR A 171 0.22 -1.66 -16.30
CA TYR A 171 -0.60 -2.81 -15.91
C TYR A 171 -2.08 -2.42 -15.70
N MET A 172 -2.35 -1.27 -15.10
CA MET A 172 -3.72 -0.78 -14.84
C MET A 172 -4.47 -0.30 -16.11
N GLU A 173 -3.79 -0.08 -17.23
CA GLU A 173 -4.46 0.26 -18.50
C GLU A 173 -5.39 -0.85 -19.01
N THR A 174 -5.19 -2.08 -18.54
CA THR A 174 -6.09 -3.21 -18.87
C THR A 174 -7.29 -3.21 -17.93
N PRO A 175 -8.53 -3.08 -18.44
CA PRO A 175 -9.74 -3.08 -17.61
C PRO A 175 -9.89 -4.33 -16.72
N GLY A 176 -10.48 -4.16 -15.55
CA GLY A 176 -10.73 -5.24 -14.60
C GLY A 176 -9.52 -5.64 -13.75
N ARG A 177 -8.40 -4.95 -13.88
CA ARG A 177 -7.22 -5.11 -13.01
C ARG A 177 -7.29 -4.19 -11.80
N SER A 178 -6.68 -4.59 -10.70
CA SER A 178 -6.61 -3.80 -9.47
C SER A 178 -5.29 -4.03 -8.76
N ILE A 179 -4.86 -3.04 -7.98
CA ILE A 179 -3.64 -3.12 -7.17
C ILE A 179 -3.98 -2.78 -5.73
N LEU A 180 -3.50 -3.59 -4.79
CA LEU A 180 -3.33 -3.24 -3.40
C LEU A 180 -1.83 -3.11 -3.12
N ILE A 181 -1.38 -1.94 -2.73
CA ILE A 181 0.02 -1.64 -2.49
C ILE A 181 0.24 -1.09 -1.09
N SER A 182 1.24 -1.58 -0.36
CA SER A 182 1.71 -0.89 0.83
C SER A 182 3.00 -0.12 0.56
N SER A 183 3.16 1.01 1.21
CA SER A 183 4.42 1.75 1.25
C SER A 183 4.56 2.50 2.56
N HIS A 184 5.80 2.68 2.99
CA HIS A 184 6.19 3.64 4.03
C HIS A 184 6.72 4.95 3.43
N ILE A 185 6.73 5.06 2.10
CA ILE A 185 7.11 6.26 1.34
C ILE A 185 5.82 6.83 0.75
N SER A 186 5.28 7.86 1.38
CA SER A 186 3.98 8.43 1.02
C SER A 186 3.96 9.03 -0.38
N SER A 187 5.06 9.64 -0.81
CA SER A 187 5.18 10.21 -2.15
C SER A 187 5.00 9.20 -3.28
N ASP A 188 5.25 7.91 -3.03
CA ASP A 188 4.98 6.85 -4.00
C ASP A 188 3.48 6.64 -4.21
N LEU A 189 2.68 6.96 -3.20
CA LEU A 189 1.25 6.70 -3.17
C LEU A 189 0.42 7.92 -3.58
N GLU A 190 0.87 9.14 -3.27
CA GLU A 190 0.18 10.41 -3.57
C GLU A 190 -0.16 10.59 -5.06
N GLY A 191 0.75 10.20 -5.95
CA GLY A 191 0.55 10.31 -7.40
C GLY A 191 0.21 8.98 -8.08
N PHE A 192 -0.15 7.95 -7.30
CA PHE A 192 -0.33 6.60 -7.82
C PHE A 192 -1.62 5.92 -7.38
N CYS A 193 -2.08 6.14 -6.14
CA CYS A 193 -3.25 5.46 -5.59
C CYS A 193 -4.53 6.29 -5.79
N ASP A 194 -5.65 5.62 -6.08
CA ASP A 194 -6.98 6.21 -6.13
C ASP A 194 -7.52 6.48 -4.73
N ASP A 195 -7.30 5.55 -3.79
CA ASP A 195 -7.66 5.69 -2.38
C ASP A 195 -6.58 5.16 -1.44
N LEU A 196 -6.63 5.62 -0.20
CA LEU A 196 -5.68 5.25 0.85
C LEU A 196 -6.40 4.79 2.11
N TYR A 197 -6.00 3.63 2.60
CA TYR A 197 -6.29 3.18 3.96
C TYR A 197 -5.08 3.44 4.85
N MET A 198 -5.31 4.11 5.97
CA MET A 198 -4.31 4.28 7.02
C MET A 198 -4.56 3.27 8.13
N ILE A 199 -3.56 2.44 8.41
CA ILE A 199 -3.60 1.45 9.49
C ILE A 199 -2.64 1.84 10.60
N ASP A 200 -3.12 1.79 11.84
CA ASP A 200 -2.32 1.96 13.05
C ASP A 200 -2.73 0.94 14.10
N ASN A 201 -1.73 0.30 14.73
CA ASN A 201 -1.94 -0.73 15.76
C ASN A 201 -3.03 -1.76 15.37
N GLY A 202 -3.01 -2.23 14.12
CA GLY A 202 -3.92 -3.22 13.57
C GLY A 202 -5.32 -2.72 13.22
N LYS A 203 -5.60 -1.42 13.34
CA LYS A 203 -6.91 -0.83 13.05
C LYS A 203 -6.84 0.18 11.92
N ILE A 204 -7.86 0.19 11.07
CA ILE A 204 -8.02 1.26 10.08
C ILE A 204 -8.46 2.53 10.82
N VAL A 205 -7.62 3.56 10.75
CA VAL A 205 -7.86 4.86 11.39
C VAL A 205 -8.36 5.92 10.44
N LEU A 206 -8.13 5.74 9.13
CA LEU A 206 -8.63 6.60 8.07
C LEU A 206 -8.79 5.79 6.78
N HIS A 207 -9.81 6.09 5.99
CA HIS A 207 -9.97 5.69 4.60
C HIS A 207 -10.52 6.86 3.81
N GLU A 208 -9.83 7.25 2.75
CA GLU A 208 -10.23 8.38 1.93
C GLU A 208 -9.69 8.26 0.50
N GLU A 209 -10.36 8.88 -0.46
CA GLU A 209 -9.84 9.08 -1.82
C GLU A 209 -8.62 10.00 -1.80
N THR A 210 -7.61 9.68 -2.59
CA THR A 210 -6.32 10.41 -2.56
C THR A 210 -6.48 11.87 -2.95
N ASP A 211 -7.28 12.16 -3.96
CA ASP A 211 -7.56 13.54 -4.38
C ASP A 211 -8.21 14.35 -3.26
N ARG A 212 -9.16 13.76 -2.54
CA ARG A 212 -9.80 14.41 -1.40
C ARG A 212 -8.82 14.68 -0.26
N LEU A 213 -7.93 13.73 0.06
CA LEU A 213 -6.85 13.93 1.04
C LEU A 213 -5.95 15.11 0.66
N LEU A 214 -5.64 15.26 -0.62
CA LEU A 214 -4.74 16.30 -1.10
C LEU A 214 -5.44 17.67 -1.25
N GLU A 215 -6.74 17.71 -1.50
CA GLU A 215 -7.48 18.94 -1.76
C GLU A 215 -8.17 19.51 -0.54
N GLU A 216 -8.88 18.67 0.25
CA GLU A 216 -9.72 19.10 1.36
C GLU A 216 -9.01 19.09 2.71
N TYR A 217 -8.02 18.19 2.88
CA TYR A 217 -7.28 18.11 4.13
C TYR A 217 -6.19 19.20 4.20
N GLY A 218 -5.93 19.65 5.42
CA GLY A 218 -4.91 20.65 5.68
C GLY A 218 -4.40 20.60 7.12
N VAL A 219 -3.19 21.11 7.30
CA VAL A 219 -2.56 21.24 8.61
C VAL A 219 -2.50 22.71 8.99
N LEU A 220 -3.28 23.08 10.01
CA LEU A 220 -3.28 24.43 10.59
C LEU A 220 -2.10 24.54 11.54
N LYS A 221 -1.21 25.51 11.34
CA LYS A 221 -0.15 25.88 12.29
C LYS A 221 -0.60 27.09 13.08
N VAL A 222 -0.88 26.89 14.36
CA VAL A 222 -1.50 27.89 15.22
C VAL A 222 -0.71 28.09 16.52
N SER A 223 -0.61 29.37 16.99
CA SER A 223 -0.15 29.64 18.33
C SER A 223 -1.17 29.14 19.38
N LYS A 224 -0.79 29.17 20.65
CA LYS A 224 -1.74 28.82 21.74
C LYS A 224 -2.94 29.77 21.79
N GLU A 225 -2.70 31.06 21.55
CA GLU A 225 -3.73 32.10 21.55
C GLU A 225 -4.65 31.93 20.32
N GLN A 226 -4.09 31.71 19.15
CA GLN A 226 -4.87 31.43 17.94
C GLN A 226 -5.73 30.17 18.10
N TYR A 227 -5.18 29.10 18.70
CA TYR A 227 -5.93 27.89 18.98
C TYR A 227 -7.14 28.10 19.88
N GLN A 228 -7.03 28.96 20.91
CA GLN A 228 -8.15 29.28 21.78
C GLN A 228 -9.29 30.03 21.07
N GLY A 229 -8.97 30.82 20.05
CA GLY A 229 -9.95 31.56 19.24
C GLY A 229 -10.46 30.82 18.02
N LEU A 230 -10.01 29.59 17.83
CA LEU A 230 -10.35 28.79 16.65
C LEU A 230 -11.68 28.04 16.87
N ASP A 231 -12.49 27.91 15.83
CA ASP A 231 -13.57 26.94 15.82
C ASP A 231 -12.98 25.51 15.68
N HIS A 232 -13.26 24.65 16.63
CA HIS A 232 -12.72 23.30 16.66
C HIS A 232 -13.61 22.26 15.99
N THR A 233 -14.75 22.65 15.43
CA THR A 233 -15.77 21.74 14.87
C THR A 233 -15.19 20.78 13.81
N TYR A 234 -14.29 21.29 12.98
CA TYR A 234 -13.70 20.51 11.88
C TYR A 234 -12.24 20.13 12.14
N ILE A 235 -11.78 20.18 13.38
CA ILE A 235 -10.46 19.72 13.75
C ILE A 235 -10.53 18.25 14.16
N LEU A 236 -9.91 17.39 13.36
CA LEU A 236 -9.90 15.93 13.58
C LEU A 236 -8.93 15.54 14.70
N LYS A 237 -7.77 16.18 14.71
CA LYS A 237 -6.67 15.90 15.63
C LYS A 237 -5.82 17.14 15.86
N LYS A 238 -5.22 17.24 17.05
CA LYS A 238 -4.18 18.25 17.34
C LYS A 238 -2.90 17.57 17.80
N HIS A 239 -1.78 18.12 17.41
CA HIS A 239 -0.46 17.71 17.85
C HIS A 239 0.29 18.91 18.39
N LYS A 240 0.89 18.78 19.59
CA LYS A 240 1.68 19.86 20.20
C LYS A 240 2.95 20.08 19.41
N ASP A 241 3.25 21.32 19.08
CA ASP A 241 4.48 21.74 18.41
C ASP A 241 5.26 22.75 19.25
N THR A 242 6.46 23.12 18.84
CA THR A 242 7.37 24.00 19.56
C THR A 242 6.72 25.37 19.86
N PHE A 243 5.96 25.91 18.91
CA PHE A 243 5.36 27.26 19.00
C PHE A 243 3.83 27.26 19.18
N GLY A 244 3.21 26.11 19.38
CA GLY A 244 1.76 26.01 19.51
C GLY A 244 1.24 24.63 19.18
N TYR A 245 0.36 24.56 18.19
CA TYR A 245 -0.27 23.31 17.76
C TYR A 245 -0.27 23.18 16.23
N ARG A 246 -0.13 21.96 15.77
CA ARG A 246 -0.52 21.53 14.42
C ARG A 246 -1.86 20.82 14.52
N CYS A 247 -2.87 21.34 13.83
CA CYS A 247 -4.22 20.80 13.85
C CYS A 247 -4.58 20.27 12.47
N LEU A 248 -4.99 19.02 12.41
CA LEU A 248 -5.47 18.39 11.19
C LEU A 248 -6.95 18.68 11.00
N THR A 249 -7.33 19.11 9.81
CA THR A 249 -8.72 19.31 9.38
C THR A 249 -8.98 18.62 8.05
N ASP A 250 -10.22 18.21 7.81
CA ASP A 250 -10.78 17.81 6.52
C ASP A 250 -11.61 18.92 5.85
N GLN A 251 -11.57 20.14 6.41
CA GLN A 251 -12.26 21.33 5.93
C GLN A 251 -11.28 22.50 5.77
N LYS A 252 -10.22 22.29 5.00
CA LYS A 252 -9.17 23.29 4.79
C LYS A 252 -9.73 24.63 4.30
N GLN A 253 -10.67 24.59 3.36
CA GLN A 253 -11.28 25.79 2.80
C GLN A 253 -12.01 26.62 3.85
N PHE A 254 -12.77 25.97 4.75
CA PHE A 254 -13.45 26.67 5.86
C PHE A 254 -12.48 27.52 6.67
N TYR A 255 -11.33 26.97 7.01
CA TYR A 255 -10.34 27.71 7.82
C TYR A 255 -9.62 28.78 7.00
N GLN A 256 -9.40 28.57 5.70
CA GLN A 256 -8.83 29.59 4.80
C GLN A 256 -9.72 30.83 4.70
N GLU A 257 -11.04 30.62 4.59
CA GLU A 257 -12.02 31.70 4.44
C GLU A 257 -12.29 32.45 5.77
N ASN A 258 -12.37 31.73 6.89
CA ASN A 258 -12.79 32.31 8.16
C ASN A 258 -11.62 32.75 9.06
N TYR A 259 -10.40 32.28 8.80
CA TYR A 259 -9.21 32.57 9.61
C TYR A 259 -7.99 32.96 8.75
N PRO A 260 -8.04 34.09 8.01
CA PRO A 260 -6.99 34.46 7.05
C PRO A 260 -5.61 34.72 7.66
N GLY A 261 -5.54 34.85 8.99
CA GLY A 261 -4.26 35.01 9.72
C GLY A 261 -3.60 33.72 10.16
N ILE A 262 -4.16 32.54 9.80
CA ILE A 262 -3.61 31.25 10.17
C ILE A 262 -2.84 30.67 8.99
N VAL A 263 -1.66 30.12 9.29
CA VAL A 263 -0.89 29.37 8.27
C VAL A 263 -1.52 27.99 8.12
N ILE A 264 -1.97 27.72 6.90
CA ILE A 264 -2.55 26.42 6.53
C ILE A 264 -1.65 25.82 5.46
N GLU A 265 -0.97 24.73 5.82
CA GLU A 265 -0.14 23.99 4.88
C GLU A 265 -0.98 22.90 4.20
N LYS A 266 -0.66 22.68 2.91
CA LYS A 266 -1.11 21.50 2.21
C LYS A 266 -0.33 20.33 2.83
N GLY A 267 -0.98 19.57 3.71
CA GLY A 267 -0.36 18.39 4.30
C GLY A 267 0.06 17.39 3.22
N ASN A 268 1.27 16.87 3.30
CA ASN A 268 1.61 15.64 2.59
C ASN A 268 1.09 14.43 3.39
N ILE A 269 0.98 13.29 2.75
CA ILE A 269 0.45 12.08 3.40
C ILE A 269 1.26 11.71 4.66
N ASP A 270 2.57 11.91 4.71
CA ASP A 270 3.41 11.63 5.89
C ASP A 270 3.03 12.51 7.09
N GLU A 271 2.76 13.78 6.85
CA GLU A 271 2.32 14.71 7.90
C GLU A 271 0.92 14.38 8.40
N LEU A 272 -0.01 14.06 7.48
CA LEU A 272 -1.36 13.57 7.82
C LEU A 272 -1.27 12.30 8.69
N ILE A 273 -0.47 11.32 8.29
CA ILE A 273 -0.21 10.08 9.05
C ILE A 273 0.31 10.42 10.45
N THR A 274 1.31 11.29 10.53
CA THR A 274 1.94 11.65 11.81
C THR A 274 0.91 12.26 12.77
N ILE A 275 0.11 13.22 12.32
CA ILE A 275 -0.88 13.88 13.16
C ILE A 275 -2.04 12.93 13.50
N MET A 276 -2.45 12.08 12.57
CA MET A 276 -3.50 11.08 12.82
C MET A 276 -3.09 10.08 13.90
N ILE A 277 -1.84 9.63 13.92
CA ILE A 277 -1.33 8.63 14.87
C ILE A 277 -0.95 9.27 16.21
N GLN A 278 -0.19 10.37 16.18
CA GLN A 278 0.40 10.98 17.38
C GLN A 278 -0.47 12.09 17.99
N GLY A 279 -1.44 12.60 17.23
CA GLY A 279 -2.30 13.69 17.66
C GLY A 279 -3.37 13.25 18.68
N GLU A 280 -3.70 14.15 19.58
CA GLU A 280 -4.80 13.99 20.52
C GLU A 280 -6.14 14.26 19.82
N LYS A 281 -7.18 13.50 20.17
CA LYS A 281 -8.57 13.86 19.81
C LYS A 281 -8.98 15.10 20.59
N ILE A 282 -9.80 15.94 19.95
CA ILE A 282 -10.38 17.15 20.58
C ILE A 282 -11.72 16.80 21.17
#